data_ec973fefaab440e8c7b9c086cdba0fb2
#
_entry.id   ec973fefaab440e8c7b9c086cdba0fb2
#
_cell.length_a   1.000
_cell.length_b   1.000
_cell.length_c   1.000
_cell.angle_alpha   90.00
_cell.angle_beta   90.00
_cell.angle_gamma   90.00
#
_symmetry.space_group_name_H-M   'P 1'
#
loop_
_entity.id
_entity.type
_entity.pdbx_description
1 polymer ?
#
loop_
_entity_poly.entity_id
_entity_poly.type
_entity_poly.pdbx_seq_one_letter_code
_entity_poly.pdbx_strand_id
1 'polypeptide(L)'
;NRDSHNILDSRTYAQPNDIRYDGDNKRSSDAITAINQFGDAQGDITYLSRADHFANLEEATSAPADTNMADKYVEGYHLNANYDYTTDLNPSDEMPVTGAKNGIRLAELRGADYDDSRWDDLLDELTVDEMVNMTAMCGYQTPAVESVGKVSTGDFDGPAAINNNFTHAGSIGFPVEVVIASTWNKELVEEYGEAMGRMSKEMNGEGWYAPGMNTHRTPFGARNYEYYSEDGILAGYMGASAVSGAMKQGVYSYIKHFVLYDGNAKMVCVWSNEQAIREIYLKPFEISIKKGGANALMVSWSFIGNKWAGDCDYLFEDVLRGESGFQGMVISDFFRNNGHGFMNADMALTSGMDAMLSTYDAGPNKPTDPSNPTTVKAMRRACKNIMYTVVNSWAYENGDVSIGMMGWQKALIAGDVLVVIALVAVELTYVRQGLQQRKDEEYNA
;
A
#
# COMPACT_ATOMS: atom_id res chain seq x y z
N ASN A 1 -27.60 -19.57 5.23
CA ASN A 1 -27.20 -20.36 6.37
C ASN A 1 -25.84 -19.87 6.85
N ARG A 2 -25.74 -19.55 8.12
CA ARG A 2 -24.53 -19.03 8.71
C ARG A 2 -23.36 -19.99 8.66
N ASP A 3 -23.62 -21.27 8.76
CA ASP A 3 -22.57 -22.28 8.63
C ASP A 3 -22.02 -22.36 7.23
N SER A 4 -22.79 -21.99 6.23
CA SER A 4 -22.32 -22.05 4.85
C SER A 4 -21.31 -20.94 4.53
N HIS A 5 -21.37 -19.82 5.19
CA HIS A 5 -20.36 -18.79 4.94
C HIS A 5 -19.05 -19.07 5.67
N ASN A 6 -19.08 -19.89 6.70
CA ASN A 6 -17.86 -20.41 7.32
C ASN A 6 -17.00 -21.20 6.32
N ILE A 7 -17.58 -21.58 5.20
CA ILE A 7 -16.84 -22.15 4.07
C ILE A 7 -15.72 -21.24 3.58
N LEU A 8 -15.92 -19.93 3.64
CA LEU A 8 -14.91 -18.98 3.20
C LEU A 8 -13.75 -18.91 4.18
N ASP A 9 -14.04 -18.77 5.45
CA ASP A 9 -13.07 -18.88 6.53
C ASP A 9 -13.75 -19.09 7.87
N SER A 10 -14.00 -20.32 8.23
CA SER A 10 -14.62 -20.65 9.51
C SER A 10 -13.77 -20.21 10.71
N ARG A 11 -12.45 -20.10 10.53
CA ARG A 11 -11.52 -19.71 11.59
C ARG A 11 -11.69 -18.24 11.96
N THR A 12 -12.05 -17.39 11.01
CA THR A 12 -12.32 -15.97 11.28
C THR A 12 -13.40 -15.79 12.33
N TYR A 13 -14.40 -16.66 12.32
CA TYR A 13 -15.51 -16.61 13.28
C TYR A 13 -15.30 -17.47 14.52
N ALA A 14 -14.32 -18.34 14.49
CA ALA A 14 -14.06 -19.33 15.53
C ALA A 14 -12.81 -19.00 16.37
N GLN A 15 -12.16 -17.90 16.12
CA GLN A 15 -10.93 -17.54 16.83
C GLN A 15 -11.25 -17.20 18.29
N PRO A 16 -10.58 -17.83 19.28
CA PRO A 16 -10.86 -17.61 20.69
C PRO A 16 -10.62 -16.18 21.16
N ASN A 17 -9.79 -15.43 20.44
CA ASN A 17 -9.41 -14.07 20.77
C ASN A 17 -10.20 -13.01 20.00
N ASP A 18 -11.20 -13.42 19.23
CA ASP A 18 -12.02 -12.46 18.50
C ASP A 18 -13.03 -11.83 19.45
N ILE A 19 -12.72 -10.63 19.90
CA ILE A 19 -13.56 -9.87 20.84
C ILE A 19 -14.89 -9.42 20.25
N ARG A 20 -15.07 -9.56 18.94
CA ARG A 20 -16.33 -9.25 18.25
C ARG A 20 -17.41 -10.31 18.47
N TYR A 21 -17.02 -11.46 19.00
CA TYR A 21 -17.94 -12.54 19.34
C TYR A 21 -17.89 -12.80 20.83
N ASP A 22 -18.97 -12.51 21.50
CA ASP A 22 -19.11 -12.80 22.92
C ASP A 22 -19.57 -14.25 23.20
N GLY A 23 -19.62 -15.06 22.18
CA GLY A 23 -20.07 -16.44 22.24
C GLY A 23 -18.94 -17.44 22.09
N ASP A 24 -19.25 -18.67 22.37
CA ASP A 24 -18.40 -19.84 22.30
C ASP A 24 -18.48 -20.54 20.92
N ASN A 25 -18.54 -19.78 19.85
CA ASN A 25 -18.73 -20.24 18.48
C ASN A 25 -20.06 -20.96 18.23
N LYS A 26 -21.04 -20.73 19.11
CA LYS A 26 -22.38 -21.20 18.88
C LYS A 26 -22.93 -20.60 17.60
N ARG A 27 -23.67 -21.43 16.90
CA ARG A 27 -24.47 -20.96 15.78
C ARG A 27 -25.30 -19.78 16.20
N SER A 28 -25.54 -18.90 15.27
CA SER A 28 -26.47 -17.83 15.49
C SER A 28 -27.80 -18.38 15.91
N SER A 29 -27.94 -18.42 17.10
CA SER A 29 -29.17 -18.06 17.69
C SER A 29 -29.07 -16.57 17.95
N ASP A 30 -30.13 -15.96 18.28
CA ASP A 30 -30.21 -14.57 18.68
C ASP A 30 -29.38 -14.25 19.95
N ALA A 31 -28.51 -15.18 20.35
CA ALA A 31 -27.64 -15.05 21.53
C ALA A 31 -26.31 -14.35 21.25
N ILE A 32 -25.94 -14.15 19.98
CA ILE A 32 -24.71 -13.43 19.59
C ILE A 32 -25.12 -12.14 18.92
N THR A 33 -24.79 -11.03 19.54
CA THR A 33 -24.90 -9.71 18.91
C THR A 33 -23.71 -9.49 18.00
N ALA A 34 -23.95 -9.33 16.71
CA ALA A 34 -22.90 -8.97 15.77
C ALA A 34 -22.41 -7.55 16.06
N ILE A 35 -21.09 -7.38 16.13
CA ILE A 35 -20.48 -6.07 16.25
C ILE A 35 -20.40 -5.45 14.85
N ASN A 36 -20.94 -4.23 14.70
CA ASN A 36 -20.81 -3.46 13.47
C ASN A 36 -19.47 -2.74 13.47
N GLN A 37 -18.53 -3.17 12.62
CA GLN A 37 -17.22 -2.54 12.49
C GLN A 37 -17.26 -1.28 11.63
N PHE A 38 -18.30 -1.09 10.82
CA PHE A 38 -18.45 0.06 9.93
C PHE A 38 -19.48 1.07 10.48
N GLY A 39 -19.53 1.22 11.81
CA GLY A 39 -20.44 2.17 12.45
C GLY A 39 -20.26 3.61 11.96
N ASP A 40 -19.02 4.01 11.71
CA ASP A 40 -18.67 5.33 11.18
C ASP A 40 -19.23 5.56 9.77
N ALA A 41 -19.38 4.51 8.97
CA ALA A 41 -19.92 4.59 7.62
C ALA A 41 -21.44 4.66 7.55
N GLN A 42 -22.14 4.28 8.63
CA GLN A 42 -23.59 4.13 8.60
C GLN A 42 -24.34 5.46 8.51
N GLY A 43 -23.85 6.50 9.18
CA GLY A 43 -24.46 7.83 9.17
C GLY A 43 -25.92 7.85 9.63
N ASP A 44 -26.61 8.92 9.29
CA ASP A 44 -28.06 9.09 9.55
C ASP A 44 -28.88 8.81 8.28
N ILE A 45 -28.61 7.69 7.64
CA ILE A 45 -29.22 7.33 6.36
C ILE A 45 -30.29 6.26 6.60
N THR A 46 -31.45 6.40 5.96
CA THR A 46 -32.46 5.35 5.94
C THR A 46 -32.09 4.30 4.91
N TYR A 47 -31.88 3.08 5.37
CA TYR A 47 -31.58 1.93 4.52
C TYR A 47 -32.82 1.14 4.19
N LEU A 48 -32.85 0.55 3.00
CA LEU A 48 -33.93 -0.33 2.58
C LEU A 48 -34.03 -1.54 3.53
N SER A 49 -35.24 -1.79 4.03
CA SER A 49 -35.51 -2.87 4.99
C SER A 49 -36.43 -3.94 4.40
N ARG A 50 -36.06 -5.20 4.62
CA ARG A 50 -36.93 -6.36 4.36
C ARG A 50 -37.96 -6.60 5.45
N ALA A 51 -37.77 -6.03 6.64
CA ALA A 51 -38.60 -6.30 7.80
C ALA A 51 -40.08 -6.02 7.54
N ASP A 52 -40.37 -4.95 6.80
CA ASP A 52 -41.71 -4.52 6.44
C ASP A 52 -42.02 -4.69 4.95
N HIS A 53 -41.51 -5.75 4.34
CA HIS A 53 -41.72 -6.05 2.91
C HIS A 53 -41.35 -4.89 2.00
N PHE A 54 -40.25 -4.18 2.33
CA PHE A 54 -39.76 -2.99 1.59
C PHE A 54 -40.72 -1.79 1.62
N ALA A 55 -41.56 -1.66 2.66
CA ALA A 55 -42.48 -0.53 2.80
C ALA A 55 -41.79 0.84 2.82
N ASN A 56 -40.49 0.87 3.20
CA ASN A 56 -39.67 2.09 3.20
C ASN A 56 -38.91 2.35 1.89
N LEU A 57 -39.32 1.71 0.78
CA LEU A 57 -38.64 1.84 -0.52
C LEU A 57 -38.53 3.28 -0.98
N GLU A 58 -39.63 4.02 -0.93
CA GLU A 58 -39.67 5.41 -1.38
C GLU A 58 -38.73 6.29 -0.54
N GLU A 59 -38.77 6.15 0.79
CA GLU A 59 -37.91 6.90 1.69
C GLU A 59 -36.43 6.54 1.46
N ALA A 60 -36.08 5.26 1.38
CA ALA A 60 -34.71 4.79 1.23
C ALA A 60 -34.09 5.12 -0.15
N THR A 61 -34.90 5.35 -1.17
CA THR A 61 -34.44 5.66 -2.54
C THR A 61 -34.60 7.13 -2.94
N SER A 62 -35.28 7.93 -2.10
CA SER A 62 -35.43 9.37 -2.33
C SER A 62 -34.10 10.10 -2.19
N ALA A 63 -33.90 11.13 -3.02
CA ALA A 63 -32.76 12.02 -2.82
C ALA A 63 -32.93 12.77 -1.48
N PRO A 64 -31.87 12.94 -0.71
CA PRO A 64 -31.92 13.70 0.53
C PRO A 64 -32.35 15.15 0.25
N ALA A 65 -33.19 15.70 1.13
CA ALA A 65 -33.65 17.10 1.02
C ALA A 65 -32.51 18.11 1.25
N ASP A 66 -31.52 17.72 2.06
CA ASP A 66 -30.30 18.46 2.30
C ASP A 66 -29.09 17.57 1.96
N THR A 67 -28.19 18.09 1.14
CA THR A 67 -26.95 17.41 0.72
C THR A 67 -25.74 17.90 1.50
N ASN A 68 -25.91 18.81 2.45
CA ASN A 68 -24.82 19.24 3.32
C ASN A 68 -24.53 18.19 4.37
N MET A 69 -23.23 18.03 4.69
CA MET A 69 -22.82 17.19 5.81
C MET A 69 -23.28 17.81 7.12
N ALA A 70 -23.88 17.00 8.01
CA ALA A 70 -24.28 17.46 9.32
C ALA A 70 -23.05 17.87 10.16
N ASP A 71 -23.20 18.91 11.00
CA ASP A 71 -22.11 19.49 11.79
C ASP A 71 -21.33 18.45 12.59
N LYS A 72 -22.01 17.47 13.19
CA LYS A 72 -21.39 16.39 13.96
C LYS A 72 -20.39 15.55 13.13
N TYR A 73 -20.57 15.44 11.82
CA TYR A 73 -19.64 14.74 10.94
C TYR A 73 -18.50 15.65 10.49
N VAL A 74 -18.77 16.97 10.34
CA VAL A 74 -17.74 17.96 10.04
C VAL A 74 -16.73 18.07 11.17
N GLU A 75 -17.18 18.03 12.42
CA GLU A 75 -16.30 18.06 13.59
C GLU A 75 -15.33 16.87 13.64
N GLY A 76 -15.77 15.69 13.19
CA GLY A 76 -14.93 14.49 13.13
C GLY A 76 -14.11 14.34 11.84
N TYR A 77 -14.18 15.33 10.94
CA TYR A 77 -13.46 15.27 9.66
C TYR A 77 -12.00 15.65 9.84
N HIS A 78 -11.11 14.68 9.80
CA HIS A 78 -9.69 14.89 10.01
C HIS A 78 -9.00 15.41 8.75
N LEU A 79 -8.40 16.59 8.87
CA LEU A 79 -7.48 17.17 7.90
C LEU A 79 -6.13 17.37 8.58
N ASN A 80 -5.05 17.41 7.80
CA ASN A 80 -3.70 17.65 8.31
C ASN A 80 -3.59 18.95 9.14
N ALA A 81 -4.49 19.92 8.92
CA ALA A 81 -4.49 21.19 9.63
C ALA A 81 -5.07 21.11 11.06
N ASN A 82 -5.90 20.10 11.35
CA ASN A 82 -6.56 19.94 12.65
C ASN A 82 -6.28 18.58 13.33
N TYR A 83 -5.47 17.74 12.72
CA TYR A 83 -5.08 16.46 13.28
C TYR A 83 -3.97 16.63 14.33
N ASP A 84 -4.17 16.02 15.48
CA ASP A 84 -3.19 15.94 16.55
C ASP A 84 -2.67 14.50 16.67
N TYR A 85 -1.50 14.24 16.13
CA TYR A 85 -0.88 12.92 16.12
C TYR A 85 -0.65 12.35 17.52
N THR A 86 -0.60 13.22 18.56
CA THR A 86 -0.36 12.75 19.92
C THR A 86 -1.52 11.95 20.50
N THR A 87 -2.71 12.04 19.88
CA THR A 87 -3.90 11.27 20.28
C THR A 87 -3.77 9.77 19.99
N ASP A 88 -2.94 9.42 19.02
CA ASP A 88 -2.73 8.04 18.58
C ASP A 88 -1.52 7.38 19.27
N LEU A 89 -0.81 8.14 20.09
CA LEU A 89 0.36 7.64 20.81
C LEU A 89 -0.07 6.87 22.08
N ASN A 90 0.50 5.67 22.23
CA ASN A 90 0.31 4.89 23.45
C ASN A 90 1.47 5.13 24.43
N PRO A 91 1.23 5.80 25.56
CA PRO A 91 2.29 6.14 26.52
C PRO A 91 2.89 4.91 27.23
N SER A 92 2.27 3.73 27.09
CA SER A 92 2.79 2.48 27.65
C SER A 92 3.68 1.70 26.69
N ASP A 93 3.85 2.18 25.46
CA ASP A 93 4.71 1.52 24.49
C ASP A 93 6.20 1.63 24.87
N GLU A 94 6.87 0.49 24.81
CA GLU A 94 8.32 0.42 24.97
C GLU A 94 9.01 0.53 23.62
N MET A 95 10.18 1.18 23.61
CA MET A 95 10.98 1.34 22.40
C MET A 95 11.49 -0.02 21.91
N PRO A 96 11.17 -0.41 20.65
CA PRO A 96 11.74 -1.60 20.05
C PRO A 96 13.25 -1.48 19.83
N VAL A 97 13.94 -2.61 19.72
CA VAL A 97 15.34 -2.64 19.31
C VAL A 97 15.48 -2.10 17.89
N THR A 98 16.50 -1.25 17.67
CA THR A 98 16.83 -0.69 16.34
C THR A 98 18.35 -0.64 16.18
N GLY A 99 18.83 -0.80 14.94
CA GLY A 99 20.25 -0.69 14.60
C GLY A 99 21.12 -1.82 15.15
N ALA A 100 20.54 -2.98 15.48
CA ALA A 100 21.26 -4.18 15.86
C ALA A 100 22.15 -4.68 14.71
N LYS A 101 23.00 -5.64 14.97
CA LYS A 101 23.88 -6.27 13.98
C LYS A 101 23.78 -7.80 14.09
N ASN A 102 22.60 -8.30 13.81
CA ASN A 102 22.32 -9.74 13.84
C ASN A 102 22.88 -10.45 12.60
N GLY A 103 23.07 -9.71 11.51
CA GLY A 103 23.68 -10.19 10.26
C GLY A 103 22.72 -10.96 9.37
N ILE A 104 21.42 -10.78 9.55
CA ILE A 104 20.39 -11.42 8.73
C ILE A 104 20.14 -10.60 7.46
N ARG A 105 20.11 -11.29 6.32
CA ARG A 105 19.80 -10.68 5.03
C ARG A 105 18.37 -10.99 4.63
N LEU A 106 17.68 -10.01 4.05
CA LEU A 106 16.30 -10.16 3.61
C LEU A 106 16.10 -11.39 2.69
N ALA A 107 17.06 -11.67 1.81
CA ALA A 107 17.01 -12.83 0.92
C ALA A 107 16.85 -14.18 1.63
N GLU A 108 17.31 -14.30 2.88
CA GLU A 108 17.22 -15.52 3.69
C GLU A 108 15.78 -15.81 4.15
N LEU A 109 14.92 -14.80 4.09
CA LEU A 109 13.51 -14.88 4.46
C LEU A 109 12.58 -15.10 3.25
N ARG A 110 13.14 -15.32 2.05
CA ARG A 110 12.31 -15.66 0.88
C ARG A 110 11.57 -16.97 1.12
N GLY A 111 10.24 -16.94 0.99
CA GLY A 111 9.38 -18.09 1.23
C GLY A 111 9.22 -18.49 2.69
N ALA A 112 9.78 -17.73 3.63
CA ALA A 112 9.52 -17.92 5.05
C ALA A 112 8.08 -17.54 5.38
N ASP A 113 7.52 -18.18 6.39
CA ASP A 113 6.21 -17.81 6.91
C ASP A 113 6.21 -16.37 7.42
N TYR A 114 5.06 -15.72 7.35
CA TYR A 114 4.93 -14.35 7.83
C TYR A 114 5.27 -14.24 9.33
N ASP A 115 5.01 -15.28 10.12
CA ASP A 115 5.26 -15.34 11.56
C ASP A 115 6.58 -16.03 11.93
N ASP A 116 7.51 -16.21 10.96
CA ASP A 116 8.85 -16.72 11.23
C ASP A 116 9.60 -15.75 12.16
N SER A 117 10.17 -16.27 13.25
CA SER A 117 10.83 -15.44 14.28
C SER A 117 12.05 -14.66 13.77
N ARG A 118 12.68 -15.10 12.66
CA ARG A 118 13.80 -14.39 12.05
C ARG A 118 13.41 -13.00 11.53
N TRP A 119 12.11 -12.74 11.31
CA TRP A 119 11.64 -11.39 11.00
C TRP A 119 11.98 -10.40 12.10
N ASP A 120 11.87 -10.79 13.37
CA ASP A 120 12.18 -9.90 14.48
C ASP A 120 13.67 -9.55 14.51
N ASP A 121 14.53 -10.55 14.31
CA ASP A 121 15.99 -10.34 14.23
C ASP A 121 16.38 -9.43 13.06
N LEU A 122 15.74 -9.57 11.89
CA LEU A 122 15.96 -8.70 10.73
C LEU A 122 15.50 -7.27 11.01
N LEU A 123 14.31 -7.12 11.61
CA LEU A 123 13.73 -5.82 11.90
C LEU A 123 14.53 -5.07 12.97
N ASP A 124 15.20 -5.77 13.89
CA ASP A 124 16.08 -5.18 14.89
C ASP A 124 17.28 -4.47 14.27
N GLU A 125 17.70 -4.86 13.06
CA GLU A 125 18.81 -4.22 12.36
C GLU A 125 18.45 -2.88 11.74
N LEU A 126 17.17 -2.61 11.49
CA LEU A 126 16.74 -1.36 10.89
C LEU A 126 16.98 -0.18 11.83
N THR A 127 17.54 0.88 11.30
CA THR A 127 17.56 2.19 11.97
C THR A 127 16.23 2.91 11.81
N VAL A 128 15.96 3.86 12.69
CA VAL A 128 14.75 4.72 12.56
C VAL A 128 14.73 5.45 11.22
N ASP A 129 15.86 6.00 10.78
CA ASP A 129 15.96 6.71 9.50
C ASP A 129 15.66 5.80 8.30
N GLU A 130 16.12 4.54 8.31
CA GLU A 130 15.80 3.56 7.27
C GLU A 130 14.30 3.23 7.26
N MET A 131 13.68 3.08 8.43
CA MET A 131 12.23 2.85 8.53
C MET A 131 11.44 4.05 8.01
N VAL A 132 11.81 5.27 8.38
CA VAL A 132 11.17 6.50 7.86
C VAL A 132 11.29 6.56 6.33
N ASN A 133 12.48 6.33 5.79
CA ASN A 133 12.66 6.38 4.33
C ASN A 133 11.86 5.30 3.62
N MET A 134 11.85 4.08 4.16
CA MET A 134 11.15 2.94 3.55
C MET A 134 9.62 3.12 3.56
N THR A 135 9.04 3.75 4.58
CA THR A 135 7.60 3.99 4.67
C THR A 135 7.16 5.24 3.89
N ALA A 136 8.02 6.26 3.80
CA ALA A 136 7.66 7.56 3.24
C ALA A 136 7.84 7.68 1.73
N MET A 137 8.73 6.90 1.10
CA MET A 137 9.24 7.15 -0.25
C MET A 137 8.92 6.02 -1.24
N CYS A 138 7.71 5.46 -1.14
CA CYS A 138 7.26 4.33 -1.95
C CYS A 138 6.54 4.73 -3.25
N GLY A 139 6.82 5.90 -3.81
CA GLY A 139 6.23 6.33 -5.07
C GLY A 139 6.91 5.71 -6.29
N TYR A 140 6.23 4.82 -6.99
CA TYR A 140 6.71 4.04 -8.15
C TYR A 140 7.96 3.20 -7.85
N GLN A 141 8.19 2.92 -6.60
CA GLN A 141 9.31 2.13 -6.09
C GLN A 141 9.07 1.70 -4.65
N THR A 142 9.92 0.80 -4.14
CA THR A 142 10.19 0.69 -2.71
C THR A 142 11.69 0.94 -2.48
N PRO A 143 12.08 1.82 -1.53
CA PRO A 143 13.49 2.18 -1.33
C PRO A 143 14.38 0.98 -0.96
N ALA A 144 15.65 1.05 -1.35
CA ALA A 144 16.66 0.11 -0.86
C ALA A 144 16.96 0.36 0.62
N VAL A 145 17.31 -0.72 1.35
CA VAL A 145 17.80 -0.67 2.73
C VAL A 145 19.06 -1.52 2.83
N GLU A 146 20.20 -0.85 2.98
CA GLU A 146 21.49 -1.49 2.86
C GLU A 146 21.80 -2.44 4.06
N SER A 147 21.38 -2.03 5.26
CA SER A 147 21.61 -2.81 6.49
C SER A 147 21.17 -4.25 6.38
N VAL A 148 19.98 -4.48 5.85
CA VAL A 148 19.35 -5.81 5.71
C VAL A 148 19.38 -6.38 4.28
N GLY A 149 20.02 -5.71 3.35
CA GLY A 149 20.09 -6.18 1.96
C GLY A 149 18.79 -6.11 1.18
N LYS A 150 17.89 -5.18 1.55
CA LYS A 150 16.70 -4.93 0.76
C LYS A 150 17.04 -4.10 -0.48
N VAL A 151 16.78 -4.65 -1.67
CA VAL A 151 16.94 -3.91 -2.94
C VAL A 151 15.86 -2.86 -3.12
N SER A 152 16.13 -1.84 -3.93
CA SER A 152 15.07 -1.00 -4.48
C SER A 152 14.29 -1.79 -5.51
N THR A 153 12.96 -1.64 -5.53
CA THR A 153 12.09 -2.20 -6.56
C THR A 153 11.49 -1.09 -7.40
N GLY A 154 11.08 -1.42 -8.62
CA GLY A 154 10.30 -0.53 -9.49
C GLY A 154 8.84 -0.96 -9.49
N ASP A 155 7.93 0.01 -9.37
CA ASP A 155 6.50 -0.21 -9.44
C ASP A 155 5.91 0.56 -10.62
N PHE A 156 4.98 -0.06 -11.34
CA PHE A 156 4.36 0.51 -12.52
C PHE A 156 2.84 0.63 -12.38
N ASP A 157 2.31 1.68 -12.97
CA ASP A 157 0.87 1.88 -13.07
C ASP A 157 0.31 1.28 -14.36
N GLY A 158 -1.00 1.32 -14.48
CA GLY A 158 -1.73 1.01 -15.69
C GLY A 158 -2.38 -0.37 -15.71
N PRO A 159 -3.69 -0.43 -15.44
CA PRO A 159 -4.44 -1.67 -15.48
C PRO A 159 -4.48 -2.34 -16.86
N ALA A 160 -4.61 -1.57 -17.93
CA ALA A 160 -4.67 -2.11 -19.30
C ALA A 160 -3.35 -2.04 -20.08
N ALA A 161 -2.33 -1.41 -19.50
CA ALA A 161 -0.98 -1.31 -20.06
C ALA A 161 -0.02 -0.87 -18.98
N ILE A 162 1.20 -1.40 -18.98
CA ILE A 162 2.25 -0.90 -18.08
C ILE A 162 2.57 0.56 -18.43
N ASN A 163 2.58 1.41 -17.44
CA ASN A 163 2.87 2.83 -17.58
C ASN A 163 3.66 3.36 -16.37
N ASN A 164 4.62 4.22 -16.64
CA ASN A 164 5.30 4.98 -15.59
C ASN A 164 5.45 6.44 -16.04
N ASN A 165 4.72 7.32 -15.38
CA ASN A 165 4.66 8.74 -15.71
C ASN A 165 5.99 9.48 -15.48
N PHE A 166 6.92 8.92 -14.71
CA PHE A 166 8.20 9.53 -14.38
C PHE A 166 9.33 9.09 -15.32
N THR A 167 9.34 7.82 -15.69
CA THR A 167 10.35 7.26 -16.60
C THR A 167 9.89 7.26 -18.06
N HIS A 168 8.61 7.57 -18.31
CA HIS A 168 7.94 7.43 -19.60
C HIS A 168 8.00 6.01 -20.19
N ALA A 169 8.22 5.01 -19.33
CA ALA A 169 8.10 3.62 -19.70
C ALA A 169 6.64 3.28 -20.01
N GLY A 170 6.41 2.51 -21.05
CA GLY A 170 5.09 2.09 -21.46
C GLY A 170 5.12 0.81 -22.28
N SER A 171 4.08 -0.02 -22.14
CA SER A 171 3.90 -1.26 -22.88
C SER A 171 2.85 -1.13 -23.97
N ILE A 172 2.63 -2.23 -24.70
CA ILE A 172 1.42 -2.37 -25.51
C ILE A 172 0.19 -2.39 -24.63
N GLY A 173 -0.96 -1.94 -25.15
CA GLY A 173 -2.23 -1.94 -24.45
C GLY A 173 -3.01 -3.24 -24.66
N PHE A 174 -3.68 -3.68 -23.61
CA PHE A 174 -4.71 -4.71 -23.61
C PHE A 174 -6.11 -4.08 -23.60
N PRO A 175 -7.17 -4.84 -23.84
CA PRO A 175 -8.52 -4.39 -23.53
C PRO A 175 -8.63 -3.95 -22.06
N VAL A 176 -9.47 -2.96 -21.81
CA VAL A 176 -9.73 -2.49 -20.44
C VAL A 176 -10.51 -3.54 -19.63
N GLU A 177 -10.42 -3.47 -18.30
CA GLU A 177 -10.91 -4.51 -17.38
C GLU A 177 -12.38 -4.85 -17.58
N VAL A 178 -13.25 -3.87 -17.84
CA VAL A 178 -14.67 -4.13 -18.11
C VAL A 178 -14.88 -5.00 -19.36
N VAL A 179 -14.04 -4.85 -20.38
CA VAL A 179 -14.08 -5.68 -21.59
C VAL A 179 -13.52 -7.07 -21.29
N ILE A 180 -12.43 -7.15 -20.54
CA ILE A 180 -11.83 -8.43 -20.10
C ILE A 180 -12.87 -9.22 -19.28
N ALA A 181 -13.55 -8.59 -18.32
CA ALA A 181 -14.56 -9.24 -17.50
C ALA A 181 -15.76 -9.74 -18.31
N SER A 182 -16.10 -9.06 -19.40
CA SER A 182 -17.21 -9.46 -20.30
C SER A 182 -16.96 -10.79 -21.01
N THR A 183 -15.75 -11.32 -20.95
CA THR A 183 -15.43 -12.66 -21.47
C THR A 183 -15.93 -13.79 -20.58
N TRP A 184 -16.14 -13.55 -19.29
CA TRP A 184 -16.46 -14.53 -18.25
C TRP A 184 -15.46 -15.70 -18.18
N ASN A 185 -14.25 -15.49 -18.67
CA ASN A 185 -13.22 -16.52 -18.83
C ASN A 185 -12.02 -16.23 -17.92
N LYS A 186 -11.95 -16.94 -16.79
CA LYS A 186 -10.88 -16.79 -15.79
C LYS A 186 -9.50 -17.16 -16.32
N GLU A 187 -9.42 -18.19 -17.14
CA GLU A 187 -8.18 -18.67 -17.73
C GLU A 187 -7.58 -17.61 -18.65
N LEU A 188 -8.41 -16.99 -19.49
CA LEU A 188 -7.96 -15.89 -20.36
C LEU A 188 -7.49 -14.68 -19.54
N VAL A 189 -8.15 -14.39 -18.42
CA VAL A 189 -7.74 -13.28 -17.54
C VAL A 189 -6.45 -13.62 -16.79
N GLU A 190 -6.21 -14.87 -16.46
CA GLU A 190 -4.93 -15.31 -15.89
C GLU A 190 -3.78 -15.17 -16.91
N GLU A 191 -4.00 -15.55 -18.19
CA GLU A 191 -3.05 -15.33 -19.28
C GLU A 191 -2.74 -13.83 -19.48
N TYR A 192 -3.76 -12.97 -19.39
CA TYR A 192 -3.58 -11.52 -19.38
C TYR A 192 -2.70 -11.07 -18.22
N GLY A 193 -2.98 -11.54 -17.00
CA GLY A 193 -2.15 -11.25 -15.83
C GLY A 193 -0.70 -11.70 -16.00
N GLU A 194 -0.47 -12.90 -16.57
CA GLU A 194 0.87 -13.38 -16.90
C GLU A 194 1.57 -12.49 -17.93
N ALA A 195 0.85 -12.00 -18.93
CA ALA A 195 1.41 -11.10 -19.93
C ALA A 195 1.81 -9.74 -19.30
N MET A 196 0.96 -9.18 -18.44
CA MET A 196 1.26 -7.97 -17.69
C MET A 196 2.50 -8.15 -16.80
N GLY A 197 2.57 -9.28 -16.07
CA GLY A 197 3.73 -9.61 -15.25
C GLY A 197 5.02 -9.76 -16.06
N ARG A 198 4.98 -10.43 -17.21
CA ARG A 198 6.16 -10.54 -18.10
C ARG A 198 6.64 -9.17 -18.57
N MET A 199 5.73 -8.31 -19.05
CA MET A 199 6.08 -6.97 -19.51
C MET A 199 6.66 -6.13 -18.37
N SER A 200 6.07 -6.20 -17.16
CA SER A 200 6.61 -5.51 -15.98
C SER A 200 8.02 -5.97 -15.69
N LYS A 201 8.27 -7.28 -15.66
CA LYS A 201 9.59 -7.87 -15.42
C LYS A 201 10.62 -7.48 -16.50
N GLU A 202 10.23 -7.47 -17.78
CA GLU A 202 11.08 -7.04 -18.90
C GLU A 202 11.47 -5.55 -18.80
N MET A 203 10.64 -4.76 -18.13
CA MET A 203 10.86 -3.32 -17.87
C MET A 203 11.52 -3.05 -16.51
N ASN A 204 11.96 -4.09 -15.80
CA ASN A 204 12.53 -4.06 -14.45
C ASN A 204 11.54 -3.55 -13.38
N GLY A 205 10.28 -3.94 -13.49
CA GLY A 205 9.25 -3.66 -12.50
C GLY A 205 8.91 -4.90 -11.68
N GLU A 206 8.90 -4.74 -10.37
CA GLU A 206 8.52 -5.78 -9.41
C GLU A 206 7.08 -5.64 -8.96
N GLY A 207 6.52 -4.42 -9.00
CA GLY A 207 5.17 -4.12 -8.60
C GLY A 207 4.31 -3.55 -9.73
N TRP A 208 3.01 -3.87 -9.65
CA TRP A 208 2.01 -3.41 -10.60
C TRP A 208 0.82 -2.80 -9.85
N TYR A 209 0.57 -1.48 -10.03
CA TYR A 209 -0.55 -0.77 -9.41
C TYR A 209 -1.87 -1.11 -10.11
N ALA A 210 -2.26 -2.36 -10.01
CA ALA A 210 -3.46 -2.96 -10.56
C ALA A 210 -3.66 -4.38 -9.96
N PRO A 211 -4.81 -5.04 -10.26
CA PRO A 211 -5.98 -4.54 -10.97
C PRO A 211 -6.86 -3.62 -10.15
N GLY A 212 -7.73 -2.87 -10.83
CA GLY A 212 -8.80 -2.11 -10.21
C GLY A 212 -9.95 -3.01 -9.78
N MET A 213 -10.33 -2.96 -8.49
CA MET A 213 -11.28 -3.91 -7.89
C MET A 213 -12.61 -3.29 -7.49
N ASN A 214 -12.76 -1.96 -7.60
CA ASN A 214 -14.00 -1.30 -7.22
C ASN A 214 -15.16 -1.70 -8.12
N THR A 215 -16.39 -1.69 -7.59
CA THR A 215 -17.58 -2.04 -8.35
C THR A 215 -18.11 -0.83 -9.13
N HIS A 216 -18.78 -1.08 -10.26
CA HIS A 216 -19.48 -0.02 -10.97
C HIS A 216 -20.72 0.41 -10.19
N ARG A 217 -20.67 1.54 -9.52
CA ARG A 217 -21.79 2.07 -8.74
C ARG A 217 -22.78 2.84 -9.61
N THR A 218 -22.28 3.57 -10.59
CA THR A 218 -23.04 4.37 -11.54
C THR A 218 -22.46 4.20 -12.93
N PRO A 219 -23.29 4.18 -13.99
CA PRO A 219 -22.79 4.12 -15.36
C PRO A 219 -21.94 5.33 -15.75
N PHE A 220 -22.01 6.42 -14.99
CA PHE A 220 -21.23 7.64 -15.20
C PHE A 220 -19.94 7.67 -14.39
N GLY A 221 -19.54 6.56 -13.76
CA GLY A 221 -18.29 6.44 -13.03
C GLY A 221 -17.09 6.70 -13.94
N ALA A 222 -16.29 7.71 -13.63
CA ALA A 222 -15.18 8.15 -14.49
C ALA A 222 -14.10 7.06 -14.69
N ARG A 223 -14.02 6.10 -13.79
CA ARG A 223 -13.02 5.01 -13.79
C ARG A 223 -13.63 3.63 -14.03
N ASN A 224 -14.89 3.52 -14.43
CA ASN A 224 -15.53 2.22 -14.71
C ASN A 224 -14.77 1.39 -15.76
N TYR A 225 -14.03 2.02 -16.67
CA TYR A 225 -13.24 1.32 -17.68
C TYR A 225 -12.13 0.45 -17.05
N GLU A 226 -11.58 0.85 -15.90
CA GLU A 226 -10.51 0.13 -15.20
C GLU A 226 -11.00 -0.77 -14.06
N TYR A 227 -12.31 -0.96 -13.95
CA TYR A 227 -12.95 -1.85 -12.98
C TYR A 227 -13.73 -2.93 -13.72
N TYR A 228 -13.72 -4.14 -13.20
CA TYR A 228 -14.24 -5.31 -13.93
C TYR A 228 -15.75 -5.33 -14.10
N SER A 229 -16.53 -4.98 -13.05
CA SER A 229 -17.98 -5.19 -13.07
C SER A 229 -18.70 -4.39 -11.99
N GLU A 230 -20.02 -4.30 -12.12
CA GLU A 230 -20.93 -3.92 -11.03
C GLU A 230 -21.18 -5.08 -10.04
N ASP A 231 -20.91 -6.31 -10.47
CA ASP A 231 -21.01 -7.52 -9.66
C ASP A 231 -19.67 -7.78 -8.94
N GLY A 232 -19.68 -7.66 -7.61
CA GLY A 232 -18.49 -7.88 -6.80
C GLY A 232 -17.92 -9.31 -6.86
N ILE A 233 -18.74 -10.32 -7.19
CA ILE A 233 -18.29 -11.70 -7.36
C ILE A 233 -17.54 -11.85 -8.68
N LEU A 234 -18.12 -11.36 -9.77
CA LEU A 234 -17.46 -11.39 -11.09
C LEU A 234 -16.15 -10.60 -11.04
N ALA A 235 -16.20 -9.37 -10.51
CA ALA A 235 -15.00 -8.53 -10.34
C ALA A 235 -13.93 -9.24 -9.52
N GLY A 236 -14.32 -9.88 -8.41
CA GLY A 236 -13.41 -10.61 -7.53
C GLY A 236 -12.71 -11.78 -8.24
N TYR A 237 -13.42 -12.61 -8.97
CA TYR A 237 -12.81 -13.75 -9.67
C TYR A 237 -11.97 -13.33 -10.86
N MET A 238 -12.36 -12.30 -11.61
CA MET A 238 -11.54 -11.75 -12.69
C MET A 238 -10.26 -11.12 -12.15
N GLY A 239 -10.37 -10.28 -11.10
CA GLY A 239 -9.22 -9.69 -10.42
C GLY A 239 -8.29 -10.75 -9.84
N ALA A 240 -8.84 -11.77 -9.17
CA ALA A 240 -8.05 -12.88 -8.64
C ALA A 240 -7.24 -13.60 -9.71
N SER A 241 -7.83 -13.82 -10.91
CA SER A 241 -7.13 -14.44 -12.04
C SER A 241 -6.00 -13.55 -12.56
N ALA A 242 -6.24 -12.24 -12.71
CA ALA A 242 -5.20 -11.30 -13.14
C ALA A 242 -4.03 -11.24 -12.13
N VAL A 243 -4.34 -11.19 -10.84
CA VAL A 243 -3.35 -11.22 -9.74
C VAL A 243 -2.54 -12.51 -9.80
N SER A 244 -3.21 -13.67 -9.87
CA SER A 244 -2.55 -14.98 -9.97
C SER A 244 -1.57 -15.02 -11.14
N GLY A 245 -2.00 -14.54 -12.31
CA GLY A 245 -1.15 -14.48 -13.50
C GLY A 245 0.10 -13.61 -13.30
N ALA A 246 -0.04 -12.41 -12.79
CA ALA A 246 1.10 -11.50 -12.52
C ALA A 246 2.06 -12.10 -11.48
N MET A 247 1.53 -12.68 -10.41
CA MET A 247 2.33 -13.30 -9.35
C MET A 247 3.10 -14.53 -9.81
N LYS A 248 2.62 -15.30 -10.80
CA LYS A 248 3.41 -16.38 -11.45
C LYS A 248 4.69 -15.86 -12.10
N GLN A 249 4.73 -14.60 -12.49
CA GLN A 249 5.93 -13.92 -13.01
C GLN A 249 6.79 -13.30 -11.90
N GLY A 250 6.38 -13.42 -10.64
CA GLY A 250 7.03 -12.81 -9.49
C GLY A 250 6.76 -11.32 -9.35
N VAL A 251 5.72 -10.80 -10.00
CA VAL A 251 5.30 -9.39 -9.89
C VAL A 251 4.14 -9.29 -8.91
N TYR A 252 4.32 -8.52 -7.83
CA TYR A 252 3.25 -8.29 -6.86
C TYR A 252 2.26 -7.26 -7.39
N SER A 253 0.98 -7.51 -7.12
CA SER A 253 -0.14 -6.71 -7.63
C SER A 253 -0.76 -5.90 -6.50
N TYR A 254 -0.79 -4.58 -6.66
CA TYR A 254 -1.48 -3.67 -5.75
C TYR A 254 -2.96 -3.58 -6.14
N ILE A 255 -3.77 -4.49 -5.61
CA ILE A 255 -5.22 -4.41 -5.84
C ILE A 255 -5.76 -3.07 -5.31
N LYS A 256 -6.54 -2.36 -6.14
CA LYS A 256 -6.93 -0.97 -5.87
C LYS A 256 -8.37 -0.65 -6.24
N HIS A 257 -9.00 0.37 -5.70
CA HIS A 257 -8.57 1.23 -4.59
C HIS A 257 -9.38 0.87 -3.35
N PHE A 258 -8.71 0.46 -2.32
CA PHE A 258 -9.31 -0.07 -1.10
C PHE A 258 -9.69 1.08 -0.16
N VAL A 259 -10.94 1.35 0.11
CA VAL A 259 -12.19 0.77 -0.33
C VAL A 259 -13.24 1.87 -0.57
N LEU A 260 -14.39 1.52 -1.09
CA LEU A 260 -15.51 2.45 -1.34
C LEU A 260 -15.17 3.58 -2.33
N TYR A 261 -14.37 3.28 -3.35
CA TYR A 261 -14.03 4.21 -4.42
C TYR A 261 -14.84 3.91 -5.69
N ASP A 262 -16.13 3.71 -5.51
CA ASP A 262 -17.06 3.20 -6.54
C ASP A 262 -17.87 4.30 -7.21
N GLY A 263 -17.58 5.55 -6.88
CA GLY A 263 -18.29 6.73 -7.37
C GLY A 263 -17.53 7.52 -8.42
N ASN A 264 -18.08 8.67 -8.74
CA ASN A 264 -17.51 9.59 -9.71
C ASN A 264 -16.48 10.54 -9.17
N ALA A 265 -16.61 10.87 -7.91
CA ALA A 265 -15.91 11.99 -7.34
C ALA A 265 -14.68 11.52 -6.59
N LYS A 266 -13.68 12.35 -6.60
CA LYS A 266 -12.48 12.20 -5.78
C LYS A 266 -12.78 12.68 -4.37
N MET A 267 -12.14 12.05 -3.39
CA MET A 267 -12.13 12.55 -2.00
C MET A 267 -13.54 12.84 -1.46
N VAL A 268 -14.42 11.86 -1.57
CA VAL A 268 -15.79 11.96 -1.08
C VAL A 268 -16.00 11.14 0.17
N CYS A 269 -16.88 11.61 1.05
CA CYS A 269 -17.39 10.84 2.16
C CYS A 269 -18.43 9.85 1.64
N VAL A 270 -18.19 8.56 1.90
CA VAL A 270 -19.07 7.47 1.45
C VAL A 270 -19.78 6.89 2.65
N TRP A 271 -21.09 6.81 2.54
CA TRP A 271 -21.97 6.29 3.59
C TRP A 271 -22.63 5.00 3.12
N SER A 272 -22.59 3.98 3.95
CA SER A 272 -23.20 2.68 3.66
C SER A 272 -23.37 1.87 4.95
N ASN A 273 -24.16 0.80 4.90
CA ASN A 273 -24.22 -0.14 6.00
C ASN A 273 -23.18 -1.25 5.85
N GLU A 274 -22.85 -1.90 6.96
CA GLU A 274 -21.85 -2.97 6.99
C GLU A 274 -22.17 -4.11 6.02
N GLN A 275 -23.43 -4.50 5.88
CA GLN A 275 -23.83 -5.57 4.98
C GLN A 275 -23.47 -5.24 3.53
N ALA A 276 -23.82 -4.07 3.05
CA ALA A 276 -23.50 -3.64 1.69
C ALA A 276 -21.97 -3.50 1.48
N ILE A 277 -21.26 -2.96 2.48
CA ILE A 277 -19.80 -2.85 2.42
C ILE A 277 -19.16 -4.24 2.26
N ARG A 278 -19.57 -5.23 3.07
CA ARG A 278 -19.00 -6.57 3.04
C ARG A 278 -19.41 -7.40 1.83
N GLU A 279 -20.68 -7.34 1.46
CA GLU A 279 -21.22 -8.21 0.40
C GLU A 279 -20.94 -7.69 -1.02
N ILE A 280 -20.74 -6.39 -1.19
CA ILE A 280 -20.56 -5.73 -2.49
C ILE A 280 -19.15 -5.16 -2.62
N TYR A 281 -18.81 -4.19 -1.79
CA TYR A 281 -17.63 -3.34 -2.02
C TYR A 281 -16.31 -3.96 -1.56
N LEU A 282 -16.32 -4.72 -0.46
CA LEU A 282 -15.16 -5.49 0.01
C LEU A 282 -14.99 -6.82 -0.72
N LYS A 283 -16.07 -7.37 -1.26
CA LYS A 283 -16.08 -8.71 -1.83
C LYS A 283 -15.04 -8.94 -2.94
N PRO A 284 -14.82 -8.03 -3.90
CA PRO A 284 -13.78 -8.20 -4.91
C PRO A 284 -12.37 -8.32 -4.32
N PHE A 285 -12.08 -7.50 -3.30
CA PHE A 285 -10.77 -7.52 -2.62
C PHE A 285 -10.58 -8.83 -1.86
N GLU A 286 -11.58 -9.25 -1.07
CA GLU A 286 -11.54 -10.52 -0.33
C GLU A 286 -11.25 -11.71 -1.27
N ILE A 287 -11.93 -11.79 -2.40
CA ILE A 287 -11.74 -12.86 -3.39
C ILE A 287 -10.33 -12.78 -3.99
N SER A 288 -9.85 -11.59 -4.33
CA SER A 288 -8.50 -11.40 -4.90
C SER A 288 -7.40 -11.77 -3.91
N ILE A 289 -7.58 -11.50 -2.63
CA ILE A 289 -6.65 -11.93 -1.56
C ILE A 289 -6.69 -13.46 -1.43
N LYS A 290 -7.87 -14.02 -1.18
CA LYS A 290 -8.03 -15.45 -0.84
C LYS A 290 -7.85 -16.41 -2.03
N LYS A 291 -8.10 -15.98 -3.25
CA LYS A 291 -8.05 -16.81 -4.46
C LYS A 291 -6.93 -16.41 -5.42
N GLY A 292 -6.58 -15.14 -5.50
CA GLY A 292 -5.50 -14.64 -6.34
C GLY A 292 -4.16 -14.59 -5.64
N GLY A 293 -4.15 -14.58 -4.31
CA GLY A 293 -2.93 -14.48 -3.50
C GLY A 293 -2.34 -13.07 -3.45
N ALA A 294 -3.18 -12.04 -3.64
CA ALA A 294 -2.71 -10.65 -3.58
C ALA A 294 -1.98 -10.36 -2.26
N ASN A 295 -0.77 -9.82 -2.36
CA ASN A 295 0.09 -9.46 -1.23
C ASN A 295 0.55 -7.99 -1.27
N ALA A 296 -0.08 -7.19 -2.10
CA ALA A 296 0.02 -5.73 -2.10
C ALA A 296 -1.36 -5.11 -2.32
N LEU A 297 -1.59 -3.93 -1.77
CA LEU A 297 -2.88 -3.26 -1.80
C LEU A 297 -2.70 -1.74 -1.79
N MET A 298 -3.51 -1.03 -2.58
CA MET A 298 -3.53 0.45 -2.60
C MET A 298 -4.83 0.97 -2.00
N VAL A 299 -4.70 1.84 -1.00
CA VAL A 299 -5.82 2.49 -0.32
C VAL A 299 -6.38 3.62 -1.16
N SER A 300 -7.69 3.82 -1.09
CA SER A 300 -8.37 4.87 -1.84
C SER A 300 -8.24 6.25 -1.21
N TRP A 301 -8.57 7.28 -1.99
CA TRP A 301 -8.77 8.65 -1.49
C TRP A 301 -10.13 8.87 -0.82
N SER A 302 -11.00 7.86 -0.79
CA SER A 302 -12.33 7.97 -0.21
C SER A 302 -12.27 8.10 1.32
N PHE A 303 -13.31 8.72 1.85
CA PHE A 303 -13.62 8.70 3.26
C PHE A 303 -14.70 7.68 3.54
N ILE A 304 -14.50 6.83 4.53
CA ILE A 304 -15.51 5.93 5.08
C ILE A 304 -16.24 6.73 6.16
N GLY A 305 -17.49 7.10 5.87
CA GLY A 305 -18.12 8.14 6.67
C GLY A 305 -17.34 9.44 6.55
N ASN A 306 -16.81 9.93 7.66
CA ASN A 306 -16.00 11.15 7.73
C ASN A 306 -14.51 10.91 8.00
N LYS A 307 -14.05 9.64 8.01
CA LYS A 307 -12.64 9.29 8.14
C LYS A 307 -12.04 8.87 6.80
N TRP A 308 -10.85 9.35 6.49
CA TRP A 308 -10.12 8.83 5.34
C TRP A 308 -9.91 7.32 5.46
N ALA A 309 -10.08 6.57 4.38
CA ALA A 309 -9.91 5.12 4.40
C ALA A 309 -8.55 4.68 4.98
N GLY A 310 -7.51 5.51 4.82
CA GLY A 310 -6.19 5.28 5.40
C GLY A 310 -6.07 5.58 6.90
N ASP A 311 -7.11 6.11 7.52
CA ASP A 311 -7.21 6.42 8.95
C ASP A 311 -8.20 5.47 9.68
N CYS A 312 -8.47 4.30 9.11
CA CYS A 312 -9.43 3.34 9.66
C CYS A 312 -8.72 2.08 10.13
N ASP A 313 -8.30 2.04 11.38
CA ASP A 313 -7.59 0.92 12.01
C ASP A 313 -8.36 -0.42 11.89
N TYR A 314 -9.66 -0.42 12.18
CA TYR A 314 -10.52 -1.59 12.03
C TYR A 314 -10.52 -2.16 10.61
N LEU A 315 -10.36 -1.29 9.61
CA LEU A 315 -10.34 -1.70 8.20
C LEU A 315 -9.07 -2.52 7.88
N PHE A 316 -7.93 -2.15 8.43
CA PHE A 316 -6.66 -2.83 8.16
C PHE A 316 -6.42 -3.99 9.11
N GLU A 317 -6.58 -3.77 10.40
CA GLU A 317 -6.24 -4.80 11.39
C GLU A 317 -7.32 -5.88 11.46
N ASP A 318 -8.58 -5.49 11.63
CA ASP A 318 -9.67 -6.46 11.80
C ASP A 318 -10.11 -7.07 10.47
N VAL A 319 -10.47 -6.24 9.49
CA VAL A 319 -11.11 -6.71 8.27
C VAL A 319 -10.08 -7.24 7.27
N LEU A 320 -9.05 -6.46 6.96
CA LEU A 320 -8.08 -6.84 5.93
C LEU A 320 -7.15 -7.96 6.41
N ARG A 321 -6.46 -7.75 7.53
CA ARG A 321 -5.49 -8.72 8.06
C ARG A 321 -6.16 -9.83 8.87
N GLY A 322 -7.07 -9.48 9.76
CA GLY A 322 -7.74 -10.44 10.62
C GLY A 322 -8.71 -11.36 9.88
N GLU A 323 -9.68 -10.81 9.15
CA GLU A 323 -10.73 -11.61 8.52
C GLU A 323 -10.36 -12.13 7.12
N SER A 324 -9.68 -11.30 6.32
CA SER A 324 -9.27 -11.70 4.97
C SER A 324 -7.94 -12.45 4.95
N GLY A 325 -7.17 -12.39 6.04
CA GLY A 325 -5.87 -13.06 6.15
C GLY A 325 -4.80 -12.45 5.26
N PHE A 326 -4.91 -11.15 4.97
CA PHE A 326 -3.95 -10.45 4.10
C PHE A 326 -2.59 -10.33 4.77
N GLN A 327 -1.56 -10.79 4.08
CA GLN A 327 -0.16 -10.67 4.47
C GLN A 327 0.60 -9.95 3.35
N GLY A 328 1.09 -8.76 3.64
CA GLY A 328 1.80 -7.96 2.65
C GLY A 328 1.60 -6.45 2.85
N MET A 329 2.02 -5.71 1.84
CA MET A 329 2.15 -4.26 1.87
C MET A 329 0.83 -3.54 1.54
N VAL A 330 0.52 -2.53 2.34
CA VAL A 330 -0.58 -1.58 2.09
C VAL A 330 0.01 -0.20 1.82
N ILE A 331 -0.20 0.32 0.61
CA ILE A 331 0.28 1.64 0.19
C ILE A 331 -0.89 2.62 0.05
N SER A 332 -0.63 3.90 0.26
CA SER A 332 -1.61 4.95 -0.06
C SER A 332 -1.83 5.07 -1.57
N ASP A 333 -2.90 5.71 -2.01
CA ASP A 333 -2.98 6.26 -3.36
C ASP A 333 -1.98 7.43 -3.50
N PHE A 334 -1.83 7.99 -4.70
CA PHE A 334 -0.80 8.98 -5.01
C PHE A 334 -0.80 10.16 -4.04
N PHE A 335 0.32 10.30 -3.34
CA PHE A 335 0.53 11.31 -2.31
C PHE A 335 1.08 12.60 -2.96
N ARG A 336 0.20 13.57 -3.19
CA ARG A 336 0.60 14.89 -3.71
C ARG A 336 1.22 15.75 -2.61
N ASN A 337 1.72 16.92 -3.02
CA ASN A 337 2.14 17.97 -2.09
C ASN A 337 1.09 18.11 -0.98
N ASN A 338 1.47 18.17 0.26
CA ASN A 338 0.60 18.24 1.44
C ASN A 338 -0.41 17.08 1.62
N GLY A 339 -0.21 15.94 0.95
CA GLY A 339 -1.11 14.78 1.09
C GLY A 339 -2.58 15.08 0.78
N HIS A 340 -2.86 15.90 -0.21
CA HIS A 340 -4.21 16.39 -0.51
C HIS A 340 -4.89 17.13 0.68
N GLY A 341 -4.15 17.45 1.74
CA GLY A 341 -4.66 18.06 2.94
C GLY A 341 -5.26 17.11 3.97
N PHE A 342 -5.33 15.80 3.69
CA PHE A 342 -5.87 14.79 4.60
C PHE A 342 -5.02 13.52 4.71
N MET A 343 -4.17 13.23 3.74
CA MET A 343 -3.26 12.09 3.82
C MET A 343 -2.07 12.45 4.70
N ASN A 344 -1.80 11.62 5.70
CA ASN A 344 -0.79 11.87 6.71
C ASN A 344 -0.18 10.53 7.15
N ALA A 345 1.13 10.49 7.29
CA ALA A 345 1.86 9.28 7.67
C ALA A 345 1.60 8.87 9.13
N ASP A 346 1.35 9.83 10.03
CA ASP A 346 1.03 9.50 11.41
C ASP A 346 -0.29 8.70 11.47
N MET A 347 -1.38 9.23 10.88
CA MET A 347 -2.67 8.53 10.77
C MET A 347 -2.51 7.17 10.11
N ALA A 348 -1.84 7.15 8.96
CA ALA A 348 -1.73 5.96 8.13
C ALA A 348 -0.98 4.82 8.82
N LEU A 349 0.17 5.12 9.42
CA LEU A 349 1.01 4.13 10.08
C LEU A 349 0.35 3.59 11.36
N THR A 350 -0.25 4.45 12.17
CA THR A 350 -0.94 4.01 13.39
C THR A 350 -2.19 3.19 13.09
N SER A 351 -2.88 3.48 11.99
CA SER A 351 -4.07 2.73 11.57
C SER A 351 -3.79 1.41 10.85
N GLY A 352 -2.54 1.08 10.52
CA GLY A 352 -2.24 -0.24 9.91
C GLY A 352 -1.77 -0.21 8.46
N MET A 353 -1.65 0.96 7.84
CA MET A 353 -0.99 1.12 6.55
C MET A 353 0.53 1.00 6.68
N ASP A 354 1.22 0.84 5.54
CA ASP A 354 2.65 0.56 5.53
C ASP A 354 3.46 1.59 4.75
N ALA A 355 2.92 2.15 3.68
CA ALA A 355 3.71 2.95 2.76
C ALA A 355 2.95 4.15 2.19
N MET A 356 3.68 5.25 1.94
CA MET A 356 3.17 6.42 1.25
C MET A 356 3.64 6.42 -0.20
N LEU A 357 2.70 6.46 -1.16
CA LEU A 357 3.02 6.58 -2.59
C LEU A 357 3.46 8.01 -2.89
N SER A 358 4.65 8.36 -2.41
CA SER A 358 5.27 9.68 -2.58
C SER A 358 6.61 9.56 -3.29
N THR A 359 6.85 10.44 -4.25
CA THR A 359 8.09 10.50 -5.05
C THR A 359 9.07 11.55 -4.56
N TYR A 360 8.70 12.30 -3.53
CA TYR A 360 9.51 13.36 -2.92
C TYR A 360 9.10 13.59 -1.47
N ASP A 361 9.91 14.34 -0.75
CA ASP A 361 9.60 14.73 0.62
C ASP A 361 8.48 15.78 0.63
N ALA A 362 7.29 15.33 1.00
CA ALA A 362 6.07 16.14 1.04
C ALA A 362 5.73 16.64 2.45
N GLY A 363 6.59 16.40 3.43
CA GLY A 363 6.31 16.70 4.84
C GLY A 363 5.35 15.69 5.48
N PRO A 364 4.03 15.73 5.19
CA PRO A 364 3.08 14.79 5.78
C PRO A 364 3.27 13.32 5.39
N ASN A 365 4.15 13.00 4.43
CA ASN A 365 4.50 11.62 4.10
C ASN A 365 5.47 10.96 5.09
N LYS A 366 5.94 11.69 6.08
CA LYS A 366 6.79 11.21 7.17
C LYS A 366 6.08 11.38 8.51
N PRO A 367 6.33 10.50 9.48
CA PRO A 367 5.85 10.70 10.84
C PRO A 367 6.37 12.01 11.45
N THR A 368 5.53 12.67 12.21
CA THR A 368 5.88 13.92 12.91
C THR A 368 6.93 13.70 14.00
N ASP A 369 6.79 12.61 14.77
CA ASP A 369 7.78 12.16 15.75
C ASP A 369 8.21 10.73 15.47
N PRO A 370 9.21 10.52 14.60
CA PRO A 370 9.67 9.18 14.24
C PRO A 370 10.45 8.49 15.36
N SER A 371 10.78 9.21 16.45
CA SER A 371 11.49 8.67 17.60
C SER A 371 10.56 8.18 18.71
N ASN A 372 9.26 8.40 18.60
CA ASN A 372 8.30 7.93 19.58
C ASN A 372 8.13 6.41 19.52
N PRO A 373 8.07 5.68 20.67
CA PRO A 373 7.94 4.23 20.69
C PRO A 373 6.74 3.69 19.89
N THR A 374 5.58 4.32 19.96
CA THR A 374 4.39 3.92 19.19
C THR A 374 4.65 4.05 17.68
N THR A 375 5.23 5.17 17.27
CA THR A 375 5.59 5.41 15.86
C THR A 375 6.62 4.40 15.37
N VAL A 376 7.67 4.11 16.16
CA VAL A 376 8.69 3.11 15.79
C VAL A 376 8.07 1.71 15.66
N LYS A 377 7.15 1.32 16.54
CA LYS A 377 6.41 0.05 16.42
C LYS A 377 5.60 -0.01 15.13
N ALA A 378 4.88 1.07 14.81
CA ALA A 378 4.08 1.15 13.59
C ALA A 378 4.97 1.07 12.33
N MET A 379 6.07 1.82 12.28
CA MET A 379 7.04 1.75 11.18
C MET A 379 7.69 0.36 11.07
N ARG A 380 8.02 -0.27 12.19
CA ARG A 380 8.60 -1.62 12.22
C ARG A 380 7.65 -2.65 11.59
N ARG A 381 6.35 -2.62 11.95
CA ARG A 381 5.31 -3.44 11.33
C ARG A 381 5.21 -3.14 9.83
N ALA A 382 5.16 -1.88 9.46
CA ALA A 382 5.10 -1.44 8.06
C ALA A 382 6.29 -1.94 7.24
N CYS A 383 7.50 -1.83 7.78
CA CYS A 383 8.72 -2.34 7.15
C CYS A 383 8.68 -3.85 6.95
N LYS A 384 8.16 -4.62 7.93
CA LYS A 384 7.95 -6.06 7.77
C LYS A 384 7.04 -6.36 6.58
N ASN A 385 5.90 -5.68 6.49
CA ASN A 385 4.93 -5.88 5.42
C ASN A 385 5.50 -5.55 4.03
N ILE A 386 6.22 -4.44 3.91
CA ILE A 386 6.91 -4.05 2.68
C ILE A 386 7.95 -5.11 2.30
N MET A 387 8.80 -5.49 3.22
CA MET A 387 9.88 -6.47 2.97
C MET A 387 9.33 -7.87 2.68
N TYR A 388 8.25 -8.28 3.33
CA TYR A 388 7.57 -9.55 3.05
C TYR A 388 7.05 -9.61 1.61
N THR A 389 6.43 -8.54 1.12
CA THR A 389 5.99 -8.44 -0.27
C THR A 389 7.18 -8.50 -1.23
N VAL A 390 8.20 -7.68 -0.98
CA VAL A 390 9.35 -7.52 -1.88
C VAL A 390 10.21 -8.79 -1.97
N VAL A 391 10.48 -9.46 -0.84
CA VAL A 391 11.35 -10.65 -0.85
C VAL A 391 10.75 -11.82 -1.64
N ASN A 392 9.42 -11.87 -1.71
CA ASN A 392 8.70 -12.89 -2.47
C ASN A 392 8.50 -12.53 -3.95
N SER A 393 9.00 -11.37 -4.40
CA SER A 393 9.00 -10.97 -5.81
C SER A 393 10.16 -11.60 -6.61
N TRP A 394 10.17 -11.36 -7.90
CA TRP A 394 11.24 -11.82 -8.78
C TRP A 394 12.60 -11.16 -8.47
N ALA A 395 12.62 -10.01 -7.77
CA ALA A 395 13.85 -9.35 -7.35
C ALA A 395 14.81 -10.28 -6.59
N TYR A 396 14.27 -11.26 -5.89
CA TYR A 396 15.04 -12.23 -5.10
C TYR A 396 15.00 -13.66 -5.65
N GLU A 397 14.57 -13.85 -6.90
CA GLU A 397 14.47 -15.22 -7.47
C GLU A 397 15.83 -15.95 -7.55
N ASN A 398 16.93 -15.20 -7.59
CA ASN A 398 18.30 -15.72 -7.64
C ASN A 398 19.05 -15.59 -6.30
N GLY A 399 18.35 -15.35 -5.19
CA GLY A 399 18.94 -15.21 -3.85
C GLY A 399 19.35 -13.78 -3.53
N ASP A 400 20.39 -13.63 -2.68
CA ASP A 400 20.84 -12.31 -2.21
C ASP A 400 21.37 -11.46 -3.37
N VAL A 401 20.91 -10.22 -3.42
CA VAL A 401 21.31 -9.26 -4.42
C VAL A 401 22.28 -8.27 -3.81
N SER A 402 23.43 -8.09 -4.43
CA SER A 402 24.42 -7.10 -3.97
C SER A 402 23.85 -5.68 -4.11
N ILE A 403 23.57 -5.05 -2.98
CA ILE A 403 23.27 -3.63 -2.90
C ILE A 403 24.61 -2.91 -2.88
N GLY A 404 25.01 -2.37 -4.01
CA GLY A 404 26.26 -1.65 -4.10
C GLY A 404 26.40 -0.96 -5.45
N MET A 405 27.29 0.03 -5.50
CA MET A 405 27.57 0.70 -6.76
C MET A 405 27.91 -0.31 -7.85
N MET A 406 27.20 -0.21 -8.96
CA MET A 406 27.51 -0.99 -10.16
C MET A 406 28.97 -0.77 -10.60
N GLY A 407 29.55 -1.76 -11.26
CA GLY A 407 30.95 -1.67 -11.71
C GLY A 407 31.26 -0.40 -12.50
N TRP A 408 30.33 0.05 -13.36
CA TRP A 408 30.46 1.29 -14.12
C TRP A 408 30.42 2.55 -13.24
N GLN A 409 29.63 2.57 -12.15
CA GLN A 409 29.60 3.70 -11.21
C GLN A 409 30.92 3.81 -10.44
N LYS A 410 31.47 2.67 -10.00
CA LYS A 410 32.80 2.63 -9.39
C LYS A 410 33.88 3.11 -10.35
N ALA A 411 33.80 2.71 -11.62
CA ALA A 411 34.71 3.16 -12.66
C ALA A 411 34.60 4.67 -12.93
N LEU A 412 33.39 5.21 -12.92
CA LEU A 412 33.14 6.65 -13.09
C LEU A 412 33.76 7.45 -11.94
N ILE A 413 33.49 7.06 -10.69
CA ILE A 413 34.08 7.70 -9.50
C ILE A 413 35.62 7.61 -9.54
N ALA A 414 36.17 6.45 -9.90
CA ALA A 414 37.61 6.32 -10.05
C ALA A 414 38.16 7.26 -11.13
N GLY A 415 37.47 7.43 -12.25
CA GLY A 415 37.78 8.38 -13.29
C GLY A 415 37.77 9.83 -12.80
N ASP A 416 36.73 10.23 -12.12
CA ASP A 416 36.60 11.56 -11.53
C ASP A 416 37.74 11.87 -10.52
N VAL A 417 38.08 10.92 -9.67
CA VAL A 417 39.19 11.04 -8.72
C VAL A 417 40.51 11.23 -9.47
N LEU A 418 40.74 10.48 -10.54
CA LEU A 418 41.96 10.64 -11.35
C LEU A 418 42.03 12.01 -12.03
N VAL A 419 40.92 12.51 -12.53
CA VAL A 419 40.84 13.88 -13.12
C VAL A 419 41.16 14.93 -12.07
N VAL A 420 40.60 14.83 -10.87
CA VAL A 420 40.92 15.75 -9.76
C VAL A 420 42.38 15.72 -9.39
N ILE A 421 42.99 14.53 -9.28
CA ILE A 421 44.43 14.37 -8.99
C ILE A 421 45.27 15.02 -10.10
N ALA A 422 44.91 14.83 -11.37
CA ALA A 422 45.61 15.43 -12.49
C ALA A 422 45.53 16.97 -12.44
N LEU A 423 44.37 17.53 -12.19
CA LEU A 423 44.17 18.98 -12.07
C LEU A 423 45.00 19.56 -10.93
N VAL A 424 45.01 18.93 -9.76
CA VAL A 424 45.79 19.36 -8.60
C VAL A 424 47.29 19.28 -8.94
N ALA A 425 47.76 18.24 -9.64
CA ALA A 425 49.16 18.13 -10.05
C ALA A 425 49.59 19.24 -11.04
N VAL A 426 48.70 19.58 -11.99
CA VAL A 426 48.91 20.69 -12.92
C VAL A 426 49.00 22.03 -12.14
N GLU A 427 48.07 22.28 -11.23
CA GLU A 427 48.02 23.50 -10.45
C GLU A 427 49.26 23.65 -9.55
N LEU A 428 49.71 22.57 -8.88
CA LEU A 428 50.96 22.56 -8.13
C LEU A 428 52.18 22.85 -8.98
N THR A 429 52.18 22.39 -10.23
CA THR A 429 53.26 22.65 -11.18
C THR A 429 53.31 24.13 -11.53
N TYR A 430 52.17 24.75 -11.84
CA TYR A 430 52.10 26.19 -12.10
C TYR A 430 52.52 27.02 -10.89
N VAL A 431 52.05 26.67 -9.69
CA VAL A 431 52.46 27.35 -8.46
C VAL A 431 53.98 27.26 -8.25
N ARG A 432 54.57 26.08 -8.46
CA ARG A 432 56.04 25.90 -8.36
C ARG A 432 56.79 26.73 -9.39
N GLN A 433 56.33 26.75 -10.63
CA GLN A 433 56.95 27.58 -11.69
C GLN A 433 56.85 29.08 -11.35
N GLY A 434 55.70 29.54 -10.89
CA GLY A 434 55.53 30.96 -10.46
C GLY A 434 56.41 31.32 -9.26
N LEU A 435 56.56 30.43 -8.29
CA LEU A 435 57.48 30.64 -7.16
C LEU A 435 58.96 30.64 -7.62
N GLN A 436 59.32 29.82 -8.56
CA GLN A 436 60.66 29.81 -9.13
C GLN A 436 60.94 31.11 -9.88
N GLN A 437 60.05 31.55 -10.74
CA GLN A 437 60.21 32.84 -11.47
C GLN A 437 60.36 34.02 -10.50
N ARG A 438 59.60 34.10 -9.44
CA ARG A 438 59.76 35.15 -8.43
C ARG A 438 61.16 35.11 -7.78
N LYS A 439 61.67 33.95 -7.44
CA LYS A 439 63.01 33.79 -6.88
C LYS A 439 64.09 34.23 -7.86
N ASP A 440 63.94 33.92 -9.13
CA ASP A 440 64.86 34.27 -10.18
C ASP A 440 64.86 35.80 -10.45
N GLU A 441 63.68 36.44 -10.33
CA GLU A 441 63.55 37.89 -10.41
C GLU A 441 64.17 38.58 -9.20
N GLU A 442 63.99 38.08 -7.99
CA GLU A 442 64.60 38.62 -6.75
C GLU A 442 66.15 38.44 -6.76
N TYR A 443 66.67 37.37 -7.40
CA TYR A 443 68.11 37.14 -7.51
C TYR A 443 68.79 38.06 -8.56
N ASN A 444 68.04 38.49 -9.58
CA ASN A 444 68.55 39.34 -10.66
C ASN A 444 68.29 40.85 -10.44
N ALA A 445 67.63 41.24 -9.37
CA ALA A 445 67.41 42.62 -8.92
C ALA A 445 68.43 43.04 -7.86
#